data_2ab4959c7500c521d92764c0b9074830
#
_entry.id   2ab4959c7500c521d92764c0b9074830
#
_cell.length_a   1.000
_cell.length_b   1.000
_cell.length_c   1.000
_cell.angle_alpha   90.00
_cell.angle_beta   90.00
_cell.angle_gamma   90.00
#
_symmetry.space_group_name_H-M   'P 1'
#
loop_
_entity.id
_entity.type
_entity.pdbx_description
1 polymer ?
#
loop_
_entity_poly.entity_id
_entity_poly.type
_entity_poly.pdbx_seq_one_letter_code
_entity_poly.pdbx_strand_id
1 'polypeptide(L)' 'MAILKETIQGTKIINEIQSSNVKKTEYDTETKKLLVEFNNGLKYEYDEVPHQIYTQFRMAESQGKFFSSKIVKTYKHKKI' A
#
# COMPACT_ATOMS: atom_id res chain seq x y z
N MET A 1 7.21 -11.41 7.38
CA MET A 1 6.32 -10.49 6.66
C MET A 1 6.46 -10.69 5.17
N ALA A 2 5.38 -10.87 4.47
CA ALA A 2 5.46 -11.23 3.06
C ALA A 2 4.21 -10.79 2.31
N ILE A 3 4.38 -10.58 1.01
CA ILE A 3 3.27 -10.45 0.09
C ILE A 3 2.76 -11.85 -0.19
N LEU A 4 1.50 -12.11 0.15
CA LEU A 4 0.88 -13.42 -0.03
C LEU A 4 0.47 -13.65 -1.48
N LYS A 5 0.01 -12.59 -2.16
CA LYS A 5 -0.47 -12.69 -3.52
C LYS A 5 -0.40 -11.31 -4.18
N GLU A 6 0.07 -11.27 -5.40
CA GLU A 6 0.06 -10.05 -6.22
C GLU A 6 -0.77 -10.28 -7.46
N THR A 7 -1.67 -9.35 -7.75
CA THR A 7 -2.51 -9.38 -8.94
C THR A 7 -2.39 -8.05 -9.67
N ILE A 8 -2.24 -8.09 -10.98
CA ILE A 8 -2.17 -6.89 -11.80
C ILE A 8 -3.42 -6.83 -12.67
N GLN A 9 -4.17 -5.73 -12.56
CA GLN A 9 -5.39 -5.50 -13.34
C GLN A 9 -5.28 -4.13 -14.01
N GLY A 10 -4.94 -4.12 -15.31
CA GLY A 10 -4.74 -2.87 -16.02
C GLY A 10 -3.60 -2.07 -15.41
N THR A 11 -3.91 -0.87 -14.91
CA THR A 11 -2.92 0.00 -14.26
C THR A 11 -2.79 -0.25 -12.77
N LYS A 12 -3.57 -1.17 -12.21
CA LYS A 12 -3.61 -1.41 -10.76
C LYS A 12 -2.78 -2.62 -10.37
N ILE A 13 -2.04 -2.47 -9.30
CA ILE A 13 -1.26 -3.55 -8.68
C ILE A 13 -1.89 -3.82 -7.31
N ILE A 14 -2.43 -5.03 -7.14
CA ILE A 14 -3.13 -5.42 -5.93
C ILE A 14 -2.28 -6.44 -5.19
N ASN A 15 -1.95 -6.15 -3.93
CA ASN A 15 -1.16 -7.03 -3.10
C ASN A 15 -1.92 -7.41 -1.84
N GLU A 16 -2.04 -8.71 -1.59
CA GLU A 16 -2.50 -9.22 -0.31
C GLU A 16 -1.28 -9.45 0.57
N ILE A 17 -1.30 -8.89 1.78
CA ILE A 17 -0.11 -8.79 2.61
C ILE A 17 -0.34 -9.46 3.95
N GLN A 18 0.66 -10.22 4.40
CA GLN A 18 0.68 -10.76 5.74
C GLN A 18 1.45 -9.79 6.63
N SER A 19 0.73 -9.03 7.44
CA SER A 19 1.29 -8.01 8.31
C SER A 19 0.46 -7.90 9.59
N SER A 20 1.05 -7.32 10.61
CA SER A 20 0.34 -7.11 11.88
C SER A 20 -0.79 -6.10 11.76
N ASN A 21 -0.74 -5.19 10.79
CA ASN A 21 -1.74 -4.14 10.64
C ASN A 21 -2.27 -3.98 9.21
N VAL A 22 -1.49 -4.24 8.18
CA VAL A 22 -1.92 -4.06 6.79
C VAL A 22 -2.36 -5.39 6.20
N LYS A 23 -3.57 -5.42 5.63
CA LYS A 23 -4.14 -6.62 5.02
C LYS A 23 -3.96 -6.65 3.51
N LYS A 24 -4.17 -5.51 2.85
CA LYS A 24 -4.20 -5.44 1.39
C LYS A 24 -3.84 -4.04 0.92
N THR A 25 -3.13 -3.94 -0.18
CA THR A 25 -2.87 -2.66 -0.83
C THR A 25 -3.28 -2.75 -2.30
N GLU A 26 -3.70 -1.61 -2.84
CA GLU A 26 -4.07 -1.48 -4.24
C GLU A 26 -3.48 -0.17 -4.75
N TYR A 27 -2.50 -0.27 -5.64
CA TYR A 27 -1.79 0.90 -6.17
C TYR A 27 -2.14 1.09 -7.63
N ASP A 28 -2.54 2.32 -8.00
CA ASP A 28 -2.80 2.67 -9.39
C ASP A 28 -1.57 3.40 -9.94
N THR A 29 -0.90 2.77 -10.90
CA THR A 29 0.31 3.33 -11.48
C THR A 29 0.05 4.57 -12.33
N GLU A 30 -1.17 4.75 -12.82
CA GLU A 30 -1.53 5.91 -13.64
C GLU A 30 -1.88 7.12 -12.80
N THR A 31 -2.73 6.94 -11.77
CA THR A 31 -3.15 8.04 -10.91
C THR A 31 -2.24 8.26 -9.70
N LYS A 32 -1.34 7.31 -9.43
CA LYS A 32 -0.44 7.30 -8.28
C LYS A 32 -1.17 7.30 -6.95
N LYS A 33 -2.35 6.72 -6.91
CA LYS A 33 -3.13 6.56 -5.68
C LYS A 33 -2.89 5.20 -5.09
N LEU A 34 -2.65 5.18 -3.77
CA LEU A 34 -2.45 3.96 -3.02
C LEU A 34 -3.61 3.76 -2.06
N LEU A 35 -4.36 2.69 -2.27
CA LEU A 35 -5.43 2.29 -1.37
C LEU A 35 -4.88 1.23 -0.41
N VAL A 36 -5.08 1.44 0.88
CA VAL A 36 -4.60 0.53 1.92
C VAL A 36 -5.79 0.05 2.75
N GLU A 37 -5.93 -1.25 2.87
CA GLU A 37 -6.91 -1.87 3.75
C GLU A 37 -6.18 -2.48 4.95
N PHE A 38 -6.62 -2.11 6.15
CA PHE A 38 -6.03 -2.59 7.39
C PHE A 38 -6.78 -3.83 7.92
N ASN A 39 -6.12 -4.56 8.81
CA ASN A 39 -6.72 -5.77 9.39
C ASN A 39 -8.00 -5.51 10.18
N ASN A 40 -8.19 -4.29 10.66
CA ASN A 40 -9.42 -3.91 11.36
C ASN A 40 -10.57 -3.48 10.44
N GLY A 41 -10.38 -3.59 9.12
CA GLY A 41 -11.40 -3.26 8.13
C GLY A 41 -11.40 -1.82 7.66
N LEU A 42 -10.58 -0.96 8.23
CA LEU A 42 -10.49 0.43 7.78
C LEU A 42 -9.71 0.53 6.47
N LYS A 43 -10.11 1.49 5.62
CA LYS A 43 -9.47 1.74 4.34
C LYS A 43 -9.10 3.20 4.22
N TYR A 44 -7.88 3.47 3.75
CA TYR A 44 -7.40 4.81 3.48
C TYR A 44 -6.82 4.89 2.07
N GLU A 45 -7.00 6.05 1.43
CA GLU A 45 -6.42 6.31 0.12
C GLU A 45 -5.35 7.38 0.26
N TYR A 46 -4.14 7.09 -0.22
CA TYR A 46 -3.00 8.02 -0.19
C TYR A 46 -2.77 8.56 -1.58
N ASP A 47 -2.59 9.89 -1.69
CA ASP A 47 -2.45 10.57 -2.97
C ASP A 47 -0.98 10.80 -3.33
N GLU A 48 -0.71 10.81 -4.62
CA GLU A 48 0.59 11.19 -5.18
C GLU A 48 1.75 10.34 -4.62
N VAL A 49 1.52 9.04 -4.47
CA VAL A 49 2.56 8.10 -4.06
C VAL A 49 3.36 7.71 -5.31
N PRO A 50 4.66 8.08 -5.40
CA PRO A 50 5.45 7.70 -6.56
C PRO A 50 5.56 6.18 -6.71
N HIS A 51 5.62 5.71 -7.95
CA HIS A 51 5.78 4.28 -8.23
C HIS A 51 7.02 3.71 -7.53
N GLN A 52 8.08 4.49 -7.46
CA GLN A 52 9.32 4.09 -6.80
C GLN A 52 9.09 3.79 -5.31
N ILE A 53 8.27 4.60 -4.63
CA ILE A 53 7.96 4.40 -3.22
C ILE A 53 7.13 3.13 -3.04
N TYR A 54 6.17 2.88 -3.92
CA TYR A 54 5.38 1.66 -3.84
C TYR A 54 6.25 0.42 -4.08
N THR A 55 7.19 0.51 -5.02
CA THR A 55 8.14 -0.57 -5.28
C THR A 55 8.98 -0.86 -4.03
N GLN A 56 9.47 0.17 -3.36
CA GLN A 56 10.21 0.01 -2.11
C GLN A 56 9.35 -0.62 -1.02
N PHE A 57 8.08 -0.22 -0.94
CA PHE A 57 7.14 -0.82 0.00
C PHE A 57 6.98 -2.32 -0.25
N ARG A 58 6.83 -2.72 -1.51
CA ARG A 58 6.66 -4.13 -1.86
C ARG A 58 7.90 -4.96 -1.48
N MET A 59 9.07 -4.37 -1.58
CA MET A 59 10.35 -5.04 -1.32
C MET A 59 10.81 -4.91 0.13
N ALA A 60 10.09 -4.18 0.96
CA ALA A 60 10.49 -3.95 2.34
C ALA A 60 10.46 -5.24 3.15
N GLU A 61 11.39 -5.38 4.09
CA GLU A 61 11.38 -6.49 5.03
C GLU A 61 10.11 -6.50 5.86
N SER A 62 9.64 -5.31 6.22
CA SER A 62 8.39 -5.15 6.97
C SER A 62 7.53 -4.10 6.28
N GLN A 63 6.49 -4.54 5.59
CA GLN A 63 5.57 -3.64 4.92
C GLN A 63 4.88 -2.70 5.91
N GLY A 64 4.51 -3.20 7.08
CA GLY A 64 3.87 -2.38 8.10
C GLY A 64 4.76 -1.26 8.60
N LYS A 65 6.04 -1.56 8.87
CA LYS A 65 6.99 -0.55 9.32
C LYS A 65 7.31 0.46 8.23
N PHE A 66 7.51 0.00 7.01
CA PHE A 66 7.76 0.89 5.89
C PHE A 66 6.58 1.84 5.67
N PHE A 67 5.38 1.29 5.67
CA PHE A 67 4.16 2.08 5.51
C PHE A 67 4.06 3.15 6.59
N SER A 68 4.23 2.78 7.85
CA SER A 68 4.10 3.72 8.98
C SER A 68 5.16 4.81 8.96
N SER A 69 6.39 4.48 8.57
CA SER A 69 7.49 5.45 8.63
C SER A 69 7.67 6.28 7.37
N LYS A 70 7.28 5.77 6.20
CA LYS A 70 7.53 6.44 4.92
C LYS A 70 6.28 6.97 4.25
N ILE A 71 5.18 6.22 4.31
CA ILE A 71 3.96 6.59 3.57
C ILE A 71 3.03 7.44 4.41
N VAL A 72 2.72 7.01 5.62
CA VAL A 72 1.77 7.73 6.50
C VAL A 72 2.23 9.15 6.79
N LYS A 73 3.52 9.33 7.01
CA LYS A 73 4.07 10.64 7.41
C LYS A 73 4.34 11.58 6.24
N THR A 74 4.38 11.07 5.03
CA THR A 74 4.82 11.83 3.86
C THR A 74 3.67 12.23 2.95
N TYR A 75 2.69 11.35 2.77
CA TYR A 75 1.63 11.55 1.78
C TYR A 75 0.30 11.86 2.43
N LYS A 76 -0.51 12.68 1.74
CA LYS A 76 -1.86 13.00 2.18
C LYS A 76 -2.76 11.78 2.00
N HIS A 77 -3.70 11.62 2.91
CA HIS A 77 -4.63 10.49 2.87
C HIS A 77 -6.02 10.92 3.28
N LYS A 78 -6.99 10.09 2.91
CA LYS A 78 -8.37 10.25 3.36
C LYS A 78 -8.93 8.87 3.67
N LYS A 79 -9.82 8.82 4.65
CA LYS A 79 -10.54 7.60 4.99
C LYS A 79 -11.64 7.38 3.96
N ILE A 80 -11.76 6.16 3.48
CA ILE A 80 -12.78 5.78 2.51
C ILE A 80 -13.94 5.08 3.21
#